data_c267b0b6dcdfe574dd12294625405907
#
_entry.id   c267b0b6dcdfe574dd12294625405907
#
_cell.length_a   1.000
_cell.length_b   1.000
_cell.length_c   1.000
_cell.angle_alpha   90.00
_cell.angle_beta   90.00
_cell.angle_gamma   90.00
#
_symmetry.space_group_name_H-M   'P 1'
#
loop_
_entity.id
_entity.type
_entity.pdbx_description
1 polymer ?
#
loop_
_entity_poly.entity_id
_entity_poly.type
_entity_poly.pdbx_seq_one_letter_code
_entity_poly.pdbx_strand_id
1 'polypeptide(L)'
;SPLLASESGSEHGYDVADHRAIDPARGRSSGLAALASEAKRLGMGVLVDIVPNHVGIAQPWENEWWWQVLTNGPDSPYAGAFDIDWAAGGGRLRLPVVGDDDLCADGRIDHLQVLGGELYYHDQRFPPAPGTAHGADEDPNAVHARQHYELVSWREADRSLNYRRFFAVN
;
A
#
# COMPACT_ATOMS: atom_id res chain seq x y z
N SER A 1 -12.84 11.80 -14.05
CA SER A 1 -11.72 11.27 -13.26
C SER A 1 -12.18 11.00 -11.84
N PRO A 2 -11.62 10.00 -11.16
CA PRO A 2 -11.86 9.77 -9.75
C PRO A 2 -11.55 11.00 -8.90
N LEU A 3 -12.33 11.22 -7.86
CA LEU A 3 -12.19 12.39 -6.98
C LEU A 3 -11.46 12.08 -5.67
N LEU A 4 -11.34 10.80 -5.33
CA LEU A 4 -10.78 10.37 -4.05
C LEU A 4 -9.27 10.55 -4.01
N ALA A 5 -8.72 10.65 -2.80
CA ALA A 5 -7.30 10.82 -2.60
C ALA A 5 -6.53 9.63 -3.19
N SER A 6 -5.66 9.91 -4.14
CA SER A 6 -4.81 8.96 -4.84
C SER A 6 -3.36 9.08 -4.40
N GLU A 7 -2.53 8.11 -4.79
CA GLU A 7 -1.08 8.15 -4.51
C GLU A 7 -0.44 9.43 -5.05
N SER A 8 0.58 9.91 -4.36
CA SER A 8 1.31 11.12 -4.75
C SER A 8 1.91 10.99 -6.14
N GLY A 9 1.67 12.01 -6.97
CA GLY A 9 2.11 12.02 -8.38
C GLY A 9 1.15 11.32 -9.35
N SER A 10 0.03 10.78 -8.88
CA SER A 10 -0.98 10.19 -9.75
C SER A 10 -1.65 11.23 -10.65
N GLU A 11 -1.48 11.09 -11.94
CA GLU A 11 -2.13 11.96 -12.93
C GLU A 11 -3.57 11.53 -13.24
N HIS A 12 -3.89 10.25 -13.08
CA HIS A 12 -5.19 9.68 -13.44
C HIS A 12 -6.15 9.49 -12.25
N GLY A 13 -5.63 9.24 -11.02
CA GLY A 13 -6.41 9.09 -9.80
C GLY A 13 -7.08 7.73 -9.59
N TYR A 14 -6.74 6.70 -10.40
CA TYR A 14 -7.29 5.35 -10.25
C TYR A 14 -6.55 4.49 -9.21
N ASP A 15 -5.45 4.98 -8.68
CA ASP A 15 -4.64 4.41 -7.60
C ASP A 15 -5.03 5.05 -6.25
N VAL A 16 -6.29 4.90 -5.90
CA VAL A 16 -6.85 5.50 -4.68
C VAL A 16 -6.12 4.97 -3.44
N ALA A 17 -5.59 5.90 -2.64
CA ALA A 17 -4.93 5.61 -1.38
C ALA A 17 -5.87 5.78 -0.17
N ASP A 18 -6.85 6.70 -0.24
CA ASP A 18 -7.86 6.90 0.80
C ASP A 18 -9.26 7.14 0.22
N HIS A 19 -10.15 6.16 0.41
CA HIS A 19 -11.54 6.25 -0.04
C HIS A 19 -12.42 7.19 0.82
N ARG A 20 -11.91 7.72 1.94
CA ARG A 20 -12.63 8.60 2.88
C ARG A 20 -12.42 10.08 2.56
N ALA A 21 -11.46 10.41 1.71
CA ALA A 21 -11.06 11.78 1.44
C ALA A 21 -11.15 12.14 -0.04
N ILE A 22 -11.52 13.38 -0.32
CA ILE A 22 -11.38 13.96 -1.66
C ILE A 22 -9.95 14.46 -1.82
N ASP A 23 -9.36 14.15 -2.96
CA ASP A 23 -7.99 14.52 -3.30
C ASP A 23 -7.75 16.03 -3.12
N PRO A 24 -6.70 16.40 -2.36
CA PRO A 24 -6.34 17.82 -2.21
C PRO A 24 -6.09 18.54 -3.53
N ALA A 25 -5.49 17.89 -4.52
CA ALA A 25 -5.22 18.45 -5.84
C ALA A 25 -6.51 18.71 -6.64
N ARG A 26 -7.61 18.05 -6.28
CA ARG A 26 -8.94 18.23 -6.89
C ARG A 26 -9.88 19.13 -6.09
N GLY A 27 -9.34 19.92 -5.16
CA GLY A 27 -10.07 20.97 -4.42
C GLY A 27 -10.71 20.50 -3.12
N ARG A 28 -10.42 19.28 -2.64
CA ARG A 28 -10.98 18.74 -1.40
C ARG A 28 -12.52 18.71 -1.39
N SER A 29 -13.12 18.42 -0.25
CA SER A 29 -14.58 18.41 -0.09
C SER A 29 -15.22 19.78 -0.36
N SER A 30 -14.53 20.88 -0.08
CA SER A 30 -15.04 22.23 -0.34
C SER A 30 -15.15 22.54 -1.84
N GLY A 31 -14.16 22.11 -2.65
CA GLY A 31 -14.20 22.28 -4.10
C GLY A 31 -15.34 21.46 -4.73
N LEU A 32 -15.52 20.20 -4.28
CA LEU A 32 -16.64 19.38 -4.74
C LEU A 32 -17.99 20.01 -4.36
N ALA A 33 -18.13 20.55 -3.14
CA ALA A 33 -19.36 21.21 -2.70
C ALA A 33 -19.67 22.46 -3.54
N ALA A 34 -18.65 23.27 -3.85
CA ALA A 34 -18.80 24.43 -4.71
C ALA A 34 -19.23 24.06 -6.14
N LEU A 35 -18.56 23.04 -6.73
CA LEU A 35 -18.92 22.50 -8.04
C LEU A 35 -20.38 21.98 -8.06
N ALA A 36 -20.75 21.18 -7.07
CA ALA A 36 -22.10 20.61 -6.97
C ALA A 36 -23.18 21.71 -6.83
N SER A 37 -22.89 22.76 -6.05
CA SER A 37 -23.80 23.88 -5.87
C SER A 37 -24.01 24.66 -7.18
N GLU A 38 -22.95 24.92 -7.92
CA GLU A 38 -23.03 25.61 -9.20
C GLU A 38 -23.71 24.78 -10.30
N ALA A 39 -23.38 23.46 -10.36
CA ALA A 39 -24.06 22.54 -11.25
C ALA A 39 -25.58 22.52 -10.99
N LYS A 40 -25.98 22.45 -9.71
CA LYS A 40 -27.39 22.50 -9.30
C LYS A 40 -28.05 23.83 -9.73
N ARG A 41 -27.38 24.97 -9.57
CA ARG A 41 -27.89 26.26 -9.99
C ARG A 41 -28.18 26.34 -11.50
N LEU A 42 -27.38 25.60 -12.29
CA LEU A 42 -27.53 25.47 -13.74
C LEU A 42 -28.44 24.34 -14.19
N GLY A 43 -29.11 23.62 -13.27
CA GLY A 43 -29.97 22.50 -13.59
C GLY A 43 -29.22 21.26 -14.04
N MET A 44 -27.90 21.14 -13.73
CA MET A 44 -27.04 20.01 -14.07
C MET A 44 -26.86 19.08 -12.87
N GLY A 45 -26.70 17.78 -13.15
CA GLY A 45 -26.24 16.80 -12.20
C GLY A 45 -24.71 16.67 -12.18
N VAL A 46 -24.18 16.04 -11.14
CA VAL A 46 -22.76 15.67 -11.05
C VAL A 46 -22.66 14.16 -11.14
N LEU A 47 -21.89 13.66 -12.10
CA LEU A 47 -21.53 12.25 -12.24
C LEU A 47 -20.10 12.07 -11.73
N VAL A 48 -19.91 11.18 -10.76
CA VAL A 48 -18.61 10.89 -10.15
C VAL A 48 -18.12 9.52 -10.62
N ASP A 49 -16.88 9.49 -11.08
CA ASP A 49 -16.14 8.27 -11.37
C ASP A 49 -15.55 7.73 -10.08
N ILE A 50 -15.72 6.44 -9.81
CA ILE A 50 -15.29 5.79 -8.59
C ILE A 50 -14.45 4.53 -8.87
N VAL A 51 -13.56 4.19 -7.94
CA VAL A 51 -12.73 2.97 -7.97
C VAL A 51 -13.07 2.12 -6.74
N PRO A 52 -14.13 1.30 -6.79
CA PRO A 52 -14.66 0.62 -5.62
C PRO A 52 -13.97 -0.71 -5.30
N ASN A 53 -13.14 -1.23 -6.20
CA ASN A 53 -12.66 -2.61 -6.15
C ASN A 53 -11.17 -2.76 -5.83
N HIS A 54 -10.37 -1.71 -5.87
CA HIS A 54 -8.93 -1.80 -5.58
C HIS A 54 -8.39 -0.50 -4.98
N VAL A 55 -7.15 -0.58 -4.48
CA VAL A 55 -6.40 0.54 -3.92
C VAL A 55 -5.01 0.64 -4.54
N GLY A 56 -4.40 1.83 -4.45
CA GLY A 56 -2.98 2.04 -4.66
C GLY A 56 -2.18 1.47 -3.50
N ILE A 57 -1.11 0.77 -3.80
CA ILE A 57 -0.18 0.17 -2.81
C ILE A 57 1.29 0.35 -3.19
N ALA A 58 1.58 1.07 -4.28
CA ALA A 58 2.95 1.28 -4.74
C ALA A 58 3.75 2.13 -3.74
N GLN A 59 3.07 3.02 -3.03
CA GLN A 59 3.61 3.78 -1.91
C GLN A 59 2.87 3.36 -0.62
N PRO A 60 3.30 2.28 0.04
CA PRO A 60 2.55 1.70 1.16
C PRO A 60 2.20 2.68 2.28
N TRP A 61 3.06 3.66 2.52
CA TRP A 61 2.90 4.69 3.56
C TRP A 61 1.78 5.71 3.27
N GLU A 62 1.31 5.79 2.04
CA GLU A 62 0.20 6.68 1.67
C GLU A 62 -1.17 6.03 1.84
N ASN A 63 -1.21 4.70 1.95
CA ASN A 63 -2.43 3.93 2.18
C ASN A 63 -2.45 3.40 3.62
N GLU A 64 -3.18 4.08 4.50
CA GLU A 64 -3.27 3.72 5.92
C GLU A 64 -3.71 2.26 6.15
N TRP A 65 -4.69 1.78 5.38
CA TRP A 65 -5.20 0.41 5.55
C TRP A 65 -4.13 -0.63 5.18
N TRP A 66 -3.44 -0.40 4.06
CA TRP A 66 -2.35 -1.28 3.64
C TRP A 66 -1.17 -1.22 4.60
N TRP A 67 -0.80 -0.01 5.05
CA TRP A 67 0.24 0.18 6.05
C TRP A 67 -0.04 -0.60 7.34
N GLN A 68 -1.28 -0.54 7.85
CA GLN A 68 -1.71 -1.29 9.03
C GLN A 68 -1.70 -2.80 8.82
N VAL A 69 -2.02 -3.27 7.61
CA VAL A 69 -1.92 -4.70 7.27
C VAL A 69 -0.46 -5.15 7.26
N LEU A 70 0.45 -4.38 6.68
CA LEU A 70 1.89 -4.70 6.72
C LEU A 70 2.45 -4.66 8.15
N THR A 71 1.97 -3.73 8.98
CA THR A 71 2.42 -3.58 10.37
C THR A 71 1.95 -4.72 11.27
N ASN A 72 0.67 -5.11 11.18
CA ASN A 72 0.03 -5.99 12.15
C ASN A 72 -0.34 -7.37 11.57
N GLY A 73 -0.10 -7.59 10.28
CA GLY A 73 -0.41 -8.86 9.64
C GLY A 73 -1.90 -9.23 9.73
N PRO A 74 -2.21 -10.52 9.99
CA PRO A 74 -3.60 -10.99 10.11
C PRO A 74 -4.37 -10.35 11.27
N ASP A 75 -3.69 -9.79 12.27
CA ASP A 75 -4.32 -9.12 13.41
C ASP A 75 -4.68 -7.65 13.11
N SER A 76 -4.37 -7.16 11.92
CA SER A 76 -4.78 -5.83 11.48
C SER A 76 -6.31 -5.69 11.43
N PRO A 77 -6.89 -4.58 11.92
CA PRO A 77 -8.33 -4.31 11.76
C PRO A 77 -8.76 -4.22 10.29
N TYR A 78 -7.81 -4.04 9.39
CA TYR A 78 -8.05 -3.95 7.95
C TYR A 78 -7.69 -5.23 7.16
N ALA A 79 -7.21 -6.29 7.83
CA ALA A 79 -6.82 -7.53 7.15
C ALA A 79 -7.99 -8.14 6.36
N GLY A 80 -9.21 -8.05 6.90
CA GLY A 80 -10.42 -8.53 6.22
C GLY A 80 -10.93 -7.65 5.07
N ALA A 81 -10.32 -6.47 4.85
CA ALA A 81 -10.67 -5.61 3.72
C ALA A 81 -9.99 -6.04 2.41
N PHE A 82 -8.92 -6.82 2.50
CA PHE A 82 -8.13 -7.29 1.35
C PHE A 82 -8.30 -8.79 1.13
N ASP A 83 -8.17 -9.21 -0.12
CA ASP A 83 -8.14 -10.63 -0.51
C ASP A 83 -6.71 -11.17 -0.27
N ILE A 84 -6.49 -11.75 0.91
CA ILE A 84 -5.17 -12.24 1.36
C ILE A 84 -5.27 -13.71 1.75
N ASP A 85 -4.48 -14.56 1.11
CA ASP A 85 -4.26 -15.94 1.56
C ASP A 85 -3.01 -16.01 2.47
N TRP A 86 -3.24 -15.79 3.75
CA TRP A 86 -2.18 -15.86 4.76
C TRP A 86 -1.52 -17.24 4.85
N ALA A 87 -2.30 -18.30 4.62
CA ALA A 87 -1.79 -19.67 4.70
C ALA A 87 -0.82 -19.98 3.56
N ALA A 88 -1.14 -19.56 2.34
CA ALA A 88 -0.26 -19.71 1.17
C ALA A 88 1.06 -18.94 1.33
N GLY A 89 1.05 -17.81 2.06
CA GLY A 89 2.23 -17.01 2.36
C GLY A 89 3.00 -17.44 3.61
N GLY A 90 2.57 -18.52 4.28
CA GLY A 90 3.18 -18.93 5.56
C GLY A 90 3.01 -17.89 6.68
N GLY A 91 1.92 -17.14 6.66
CA GLY A 91 1.62 -16.04 7.59
C GLY A 91 2.18 -14.69 7.17
N ARG A 92 2.79 -14.58 6.00
CA ARG A 92 3.42 -13.35 5.47
C ARG A 92 2.85 -12.97 4.10
N LEU A 93 2.86 -11.68 3.81
CA LEU A 93 2.55 -11.14 2.47
C LEU A 93 3.81 -11.17 1.60
N ARG A 94 3.70 -11.64 0.37
CA ARG A 94 4.83 -11.68 -0.58
C ARG A 94 4.77 -10.47 -1.51
N LEU A 95 5.62 -9.48 -1.26
CA LEU A 95 5.66 -8.20 -1.97
C LEU A 95 6.73 -8.26 -3.09
N PRO A 96 6.35 -8.24 -4.38
CA PRO A 96 7.25 -8.44 -5.50
C PRO A 96 7.95 -7.14 -5.90
N VAL A 97 8.85 -6.66 -5.05
CA VAL A 97 9.52 -5.36 -5.22
C VAL A 97 11.02 -5.46 -5.44
N VAL A 98 11.64 -6.63 -5.16
CA VAL A 98 13.10 -6.78 -5.22
C VAL A 98 13.57 -6.88 -6.66
N GLY A 99 14.54 -6.04 -7.02
CA GLY A 99 15.23 -6.04 -8.32
C GLY A 99 16.05 -7.31 -8.54
N ASP A 100 16.38 -7.59 -9.81
CA ASP A 100 17.08 -8.81 -10.18
C ASP A 100 18.50 -8.90 -9.58
N ASP A 101 19.18 -7.77 -9.49
CA ASP A 101 20.56 -7.69 -9.02
C ASP A 101 20.67 -7.57 -7.50
N ASP A 102 19.55 -7.37 -6.80
CA ASP A 102 19.50 -7.11 -5.37
C ASP A 102 19.15 -8.37 -4.54
N LEU A 103 18.80 -9.47 -5.19
CA LEU A 103 18.56 -10.75 -4.52
C LEU A 103 19.82 -11.62 -4.58
N CYS A 104 20.49 -11.75 -3.45
CA CYS A 104 21.70 -12.57 -3.31
C CYS A 104 21.41 -14.06 -3.40
N ALA A 105 22.41 -14.85 -3.77
CA ALA A 105 22.30 -16.31 -3.89
C ALA A 105 21.97 -17.02 -2.55
N ASP A 106 22.26 -16.40 -1.43
CA ASP A 106 21.94 -16.87 -0.08
C ASP A 106 20.56 -16.42 0.42
N GLY A 107 19.80 -15.73 -0.43
CA GLY A 107 18.47 -15.21 -0.13
C GLY A 107 18.45 -13.87 0.62
N ARG A 108 19.61 -13.25 0.83
CA ARG A 108 19.68 -11.88 1.37
C ARG A 108 19.27 -10.88 0.30
N ILE A 109 18.75 -9.75 0.74
CA ILE A 109 18.37 -8.63 -0.12
C ILE A 109 19.37 -7.50 0.13
N ASP A 110 20.04 -7.06 -0.94
CA ASP A 110 20.89 -5.88 -0.93
C ASP A 110 20.05 -4.60 -0.83
N HIS A 111 20.68 -3.52 -0.43
CA HIS A 111 20.06 -2.20 -0.27
C HIS A 111 18.92 -2.12 0.76
N LEU A 112 18.72 -3.16 1.59
CA LEU A 112 17.87 -3.04 2.77
C LEU A 112 18.56 -2.19 3.84
N GLN A 113 17.78 -1.31 4.48
CA GLN A 113 18.23 -0.44 5.58
C GLN A 113 17.17 -0.34 6.65
N VAL A 114 17.58 -0.13 7.90
CA VAL A 114 16.70 0.23 9.00
C VAL A 114 17.00 1.69 9.37
N LEU A 115 16.06 2.58 9.10
CA LEU A 115 16.20 4.01 9.35
C LEU A 115 14.99 4.51 10.14
N GLY A 116 15.27 5.16 11.28
CA GLY A 116 14.20 5.70 12.12
C GLY A 116 13.19 4.66 12.64
N GLY A 117 13.58 3.38 12.67
CA GLY A 117 12.73 2.28 13.09
C GLY A 117 11.84 1.70 11.97
N GLU A 118 11.97 2.18 10.74
CA GLU A 118 11.31 1.63 9.56
C GLU A 118 12.28 0.89 8.66
N LEU A 119 11.77 -0.05 7.85
CA LEU A 119 12.56 -0.80 6.86
C LEU A 119 12.48 -0.09 5.52
N TYR A 120 13.64 0.12 4.89
CA TYR A 120 13.76 0.72 3.58
C TYR A 120 14.38 -0.27 2.59
N TYR A 121 13.84 -0.28 1.39
CA TYR A 121 14.47 -0.91 0.23
C TYR A 121 14.51 0.15 -0.88
N HIS A 122 15.70 0.66 -1.18
CA HIS A 122 15.90 1.87 -1.98
C HIS A 122 15.10 3.06 -1.40
N ASP A 123 14.19 3.62 -2.19
CA ASP A 123 13.28 4.71 -1.84
C ASP A 123 11.93 4.24 -1.28
N GLN A 124 11.67 2.93 -1.33
CA GLN A 124 10.47 2.34 -0.77
C GLN A 124 10.62 2.12 0.73
N ARG A 125 9.53 2.37 1.46
CA ARG A 125 9.50 2.33 2.91
C ARG A 125 8.39 1.39 3.37
N PHE A 126 8.71 0.59 4.39
CA PHE A 126 7.82 -0.44 4.93
C PHE A 126 7.78 -0.36 6.46
N PRO A 127 6.59 -0.59 7.08
CA PRO A 127 6.49 -0.55 8.53
C PRO A 127 7.06 -1.82 9.14
N PRO A 128 7.79 -1.74 10.27
CA PRO A 128 8.11 -2.93 11.04
C PRO A 128 6.89 -3.40 11.85
N ALA A 129 6.81 -4.70 12.07
CA ALA A 129 5.91 -5.26 13.08
C ALA A 129 6.33 -4.75 14.47
N PRO A 130 5.39 -4.51 15.40
CA PRO A 130 5.69 -3.97 16.70
C PRO A 130 6.77 -4.77 17.45
N GLY A 131 7.80 -4.06 17.93
CA GLY A 131 8.90 -4.66 18.69
C GLY A 131 9.88 -5.50 17.87
N THR A 132 9.93 -5.36 16.55
CA THR A 132 10.83 -6.13 15.67
C THR A 132 12.00 -5.34 15.10
N ALA A 133 11.97 -4.02 15.20
CA ALA A 133 13.09 -3.14 14.82
C ALA A 133 13.51 -2.32 16.04
N HIS A 134 14.75 -2.50 16.50
CA HIS A 134 15.24 -1.91 17.75
C HIS A 134 16.30 -0.82 17.53
N GLY A 135 16.89 -0.72 16.34
CA GLY A 135 17.88 0.31 16.04
C GLY A 135 18.58 0.13 14.70
N ALA A 136 19.37 1.14 14.34
CA ALA A 136 20.09 1.17 13.06
C ALA A 136 21.28 0.17 12.96
N ASP A 137 21.70 -0.40 14.09
CA ASP A 137 22.82 -1.35 14.14
C ASP A 137 22.37 -2.81 13.90
N GLU A 138 21.05 -3.07 13.78
CA GLU A 138 20.56 -4.41 13.45
C GLU A 138 20.82 -4.75 11.99
N ASP A 139 21.08 -6.02 11.70
CA ASP A 139 21.11 -6.52 10.33
C ASP A 139 19.71 -6.34 9.68
N PRO A 140 19.59 -5.52 8.63
CA PRO A 140 18.29 -5.25 8.00
C PRO A 140 17.58 -6.52 7.48
N ASN A 141 18.34 -7.53 7.02
CA ASN A 141 17.76 -8.79 6.59
C ASN A 141 17.20 -9.60 7.77
N ALA A 142 17.84 -9.53 8.94
CA ALA A 142 17.30 -10.13 10.15
C ALA A 142 16.04 -9.40 10.65
N VAL A 143 15.97 -8.07 10.51
CA VAL A 143 14.74 -7.31 10.77
C VAL A 143 13.65 -7.72 9.79
N HIS A 144 13.95 -7.76 8.49
CA HIS A 144 13.02 -8.16 7.43
C HIS A 144 12.43 -9.55 7.67
N ALA A 145 13.22 -10.51 8.13
CA ALA A 145 12.76 -11.87 8.39
C ALA A 145 11.67 -11.98 9.48
N ARG A 146 11.52 -10.94 10.33
CA ARG A 146 10.53 -10.89 11.43
C ARG A 146 9.22 -10.16 11.06
N GLN A 147 9.09 -9.69 9.80
CA GLN A 147 7.93 -8.90 9.38
C GLN A 147 6.76 -9.78 8.94
N HIS A 148 5.55 -9.20 8.90
CA HIS A 148 4.35 -9.81 8.35
C HIS A 148 4.32 -9.83 6.82
N TYR A 149 5.40 -9.38 6.20
CA TYR A 149 5.61 -9.41 4.75
C TYR A 149 7.00 -9.94 4.42
N GLU A 150 7.16 -10.36 3.20
CA GLU A 150 8.42 -10.78 2.59
C GLU A 150 8.60 -10.03 1.27
N LEU A 151 9.71 -9.30 1.14
CA LEU A 151 10.09 -8.69 -0.12
C LEU A 151 10.68 -9.79 -1.02
N VAL A 152 10.07 -10.01 -2.16
CA VAL A 152 10.47 -11.06 -3.12
C VAL A 152 10.84 -10.45 -4.46
N SER A 153 11.49 -11.22 -5.33
CA SER A 153 11.79 -10.77 -6.67
C SER A 153 10.52 -10.30 -7.39
N TRP A 154 10.61 -9.21 -8.14
CA TRP A 154 9.50 -8.70 -8.94
C TRP A 154 8.97 -9.74 -9.95
N ARG A 155 9.80 -10.72 -10.33
CA ARG A 155 9.42 -11.84 -11.22
C ARG A 155 8.43 -12.81 -10.59
N GLU A 156 8.26 -12.73 -9.27
CA GLU A 156 7.28 -13.54 -8.54
C GLU A 156 5.85 -13.00 -8.66
N ALA A 157 5.68 -11.79 -9.22
CA ALA A 157 4.39 -11.09 -9.31
C ALA A 157 3.30 -11.93 -9.99
N ASP A 158 3.66 -12.74 -10.99
CA ASP A 158 2.69 -13.56 -11.74
C ASP A 158 2.51 -14.99 -11.18
N ARG A 159 3.31 -15.39 -10.19
CA ARG A 159 3.43 -16.81 -9.83
C ARG A 159 3.14 -17.15 -8.38
N SER A 160 3.48 -16.26 -7.47
CA SER A 160 3.51 -16.63 -6.05
C SER A 160 2.90 -15.59 -5.11
N LEU A 161 2.23 -14.58 -5.62
CA LEU A 161 1.53 -13.63 -4.77
C LEU A 161 0.38 -14.31 -4.05
N ASN A 162 0.31 -14.06 -2.75
CA ASN A 162 -0.75 -14.56 -1.88
C ASN A 162 -1.75 -13.47 -1.48
N TYR A 163 -1.79 -12.38 -2.22
CA TYR A 163 -2.73 -11.28 -1.99
C TYR A 163 -3.13 -10.62 -3.30
N ARG A 164 -4.23 -9.89 -3.23
CA ARG A 164 -4.65 -8.95 -4.25
C ARG A 164 -4.84 -7.58 -3.63
N ARG A 165 -4.41 -6.52 -4.35
CA ARG A 165 -4.70 -5.14 -3.96
C ARG A 165 -6.18 -4.76 -4.11
N PHE A 166 -7.00 -5.72 -4.46
CA PHE A 166 -8.44 -5.61 -4.55
C PHE A 166 -9.06 -5.84 -3.18
N PHE A 167 -10.14 -5.14 -2.90
CA PHE A 167 -10.94 -5.41 -1.71
C PHE A 167 -11.53 -6.81 -1.77
N ALA A 168 -11.66 -7.44 -0.62
CA ALA A 168 -12.39 -8.69 -0.49
C ALA A 168 -13.85 -8.47 -0.91
N VAL A 169 -14.35 -9.37 -1.74
CA VAL A 169 -15.78 -9.40 -2.10
C VAL A 169 -16.48 -10.28 -1.07
N ASN A 170 -17.35 -9.67 -0.28
CA ASN A 170 -18.21 -10.39 0.67
C ASN A 170 -19.48 -10.90 -0.05
#